data_eee1a9880271a9f1519f71c17f62794d
#
_entry.id   eee1a9880271a9f1519f71c17f62794d
#
_cell.length_a   1.000
_cell.length_b   1.000
_cell.length_c   1.000
_cell.angle_alpha   90.00
_cell.angle_beta   90.00
_cell.angle_gamma   90.00
#
_symmetry.space_group_name_H-M   'P 1'
#
loop_
_entity.id
_entity.type
_entity.pdbx_description
1 polymer ?
#
loop_
_entity_poly.entity_id
_entity_poly.type
_entity_poly.pdbx_seq_one_letter_code
_entity_poly.pdbx_strand_id
1 'polypeptide(L)'
;MDGMSKELRRFNYLMGEIDAAYHEAALNLGLSDSAMRILYVLCGCGSFRCSLRKVCLCSGLSKQTVNSALRKLEGEGLAFLEPIGTKGKDVCLTDAGQALAEGTVARLIAVEDAILGSWPAEDVEKYLSLAEQYLTAFREKAKHLGNR
;
A
#
# COMPACT_ATOMS: atom_id res chain seq x y z
N MET A 1 -0.86 3.30 -37.17
CA MET A 1 -0.41 2.59 -35.97
C MET A 1 -1.55 2.55 -35.00
N ASP A 2 -2.02 1.36 -34.74
CA ASP A 2 -3.04 1.19 -33.74
C ASP A 2 -2.45 1.54 -32.38
N GLY A 3 -3.13 2.40 -31.69
CA GLY A 3 -2.70 2.77 -30.37
C GLY A 3 -2.92 1.64 -29.37
N MET A 4 -3.36 1.98 -28.21
CA MET A 4 -3.63 1.04 -27.12
C MET A 4 -4.82 0.13 -27.46
N SER A 5 -4.72 -1.16 -27.11
CA SER A 5 -5.82 -2.10 -27.29
C SER A 5 -7.03 -1.69 -26.43
N LYS A 6 -8.20 -2.19 -26.80
CA LYS A 6 -9.45 -1.94 -26.08
C LYS A 6 -9.38 -2.44 -24.64
N GLU A 7 -8.79 -3.62 -24.45
CA GLU A 7 -8.63 -4.26 -23.15
C GLU A 7 -7.67 -3.45 -22.27
N LEU A 8 -6.56 -2.99 -22.85
CA LEU A 8 -5.59 -2.16 -22.11
C LEU A 8 -6.19 -0.82 -21.70
N ARG A 9 -7.00 -0.19 -22.56
CA ARG A 9 -7.71 1.06 -22.19
C ARG A 9 -8.63 0.84 -21.01
N ARG A 10 -9.38 -0.25 -21.03
CA ARG A 10 -10.29 -0.59 -19.93
C ARG A 10 -9.51 -0.85 -18.64
N PHE A 11 -8.41 -1.59 -18.74
CA PHE A 11 -7.53 -1.86 -17.59
C PHE A 11 -7.00 -0.57 -16.99
N ASN A 12 -6.45 0.33 -17.83
CA ASN A 12 -5.90 1.59 -17.37
C ASN A 12 -6.96 2.49 -16.72
N TYR A 13 -8.14 2.54 -17.32
CA TYR A 13 -9.26 3.31 -16.76
C TYR A 13 -9.61 2.79 -15.37
N LEU A 14 -9.76 1.47 -15.23
CA LEU A 14 -10.12 0.86 -13.94
C LEU A 14 -9.03 1.07 -12.89
N MET A 15 -7.77 0.88 -13.25
CA MET A 15 -6.66 1.10 -12.33
C MET A 15 -6.59 2.56 -11.87
N GLY A 16 -6.77 3.50 -12.80
CA GLY A 16 -6.80 4.93 -12.48
C GLY A 16 -7.95 5.31 -11.57
N GLU A 17 -9.15 4.76 -11.82
CA GLU A 17 -10.33 5.01 -10.98
C GLU A 17 -10.17 4.39 -9.59
N ILE A 18 -9.58 3.20 -9.50
CA ILE A 18 -9.28 2.58 -8.20
C ILE A 18 -8.30 3.45 -7.42
N ASP A 19 -7.25 3.91 -8.08
CA ASP A 19 -6.26 4.79 -7.44
C ASP A 19 -6.91 6.09 -6.92
N ALA A 20 -7.77 6.71 -7.73
CA ALA A 20 -8.53 7.90 -7.33
C ALA A 20 -9.45 7.63 -6.15
N ALA A 21 -10.09 6.46 -6.12
CA ALA A 21 -10.96 6.07 -5.01
C ALA A 21 -10.18 5.91 -3.70
N TYR A 22 -8.97 5.38 -3.75
CA TYR A 22 -8.11 5.31 -2.56
C TYR A 22 -7.67 6.69 -2.08
N HIS A 23 -7.40 7.61 -3.01
CA HIS A 23 -7.11 9.00 -2.65
C HIS A 23 -8.30 9.66 -1.93
N GLU A 24 -9.51 9.44 -2.44
CA GLU A 24 -10.73 9.93 -1.77
C GLU A 24 -10.91 9.31 -0.40
N ALA A 25 -10.59 8.02 -0.25
CA ALA A 25 -10.64 7.35 1.05
C ALA A 25 -9.69 8.01 2.05
N ALA A 26 -8.46 8.33 1.61
CA ALA A 26 -7.50 9.03 2.46
C ALA A 26 -8.04 10.38 2.91
N LEU A 27 -8.61 11.16 2.00
CA LEU A 27 -9.23 12.45 2.32
C LEU A 27 -10.36 12.28 3.34
N ASN A 28 -11.23 11.29 3.15
CA ASN A 28 -12.33 11.02 4.07
C ASN A 28 -11.85 10.58 5.45
N LEU A 29 -10.69 9.93 5.52
CA LEU A 29 -10.07 9.54 6.79
C LEU A 29 -9.24 10.66 7.43
N GLY A 30 -9.08 11.78 6.73
CA GLY A 30 -8.26 12.89 7.23
C GLY A 30 -6.76 12.63 7.17
N LEU A 31 -6.32 11.74 6.26
CA LEU A 31 -4.93 11.34 6.13
C LEU A 31 -4.36 11.79 4.79
N SER A 32 -3.05 12.07 4.76
CA SER A 32 -2.33 12.17 3.49
C SER A 32 -2.19 10.78 2.89
N ASP A 33 -1.98 10.70 1.57
CA ASP A 33 -1.80 9.41 0.89
C ASP A 33 -0.63 8.62 1.47
N SER A 34 0.48 9.28 1.74
CA SER A 34 1.67 8.62 2.29
C SER A 34 1.45 8.13 3.71
N ALA A 35 0.82 8.93 4.56
CA ALA A 35 0.47 8.50 5.93
C ALA A 35 -0.49 7.32 5.91
N MET A 36 -1.50 7.37 5.05
CA MET A 36 -2.45 6.26 4.91
C MET A 36 -1.75 4.96 4.54
N ARG A 37 -0.86 5.00 3.55
CA ARG A 37 -0.14 3.79 3.10
C ARG A 37 0.77 3.22 4.17
N ILE A 38 1.47 4.07 4.92
CA ILE A 38 2.36 3.63 6.01
C ILE A 38 1.55 3.03 7.16
N LEU A 39 0.51 3.72 7.61
CA LEU A 39 -0.36 3.22 8.68
C LEU A 39 -1.04 1.91 8.27
N TYR A 40 -1.42 1.79 7.00
CA TYR A 40 -2.03 0.59 6.44
C TYR A 40 -1.07 -0.61 6.55
N VAL A 41 0.18 -0.45 6.15
CA VAL A 41 1.18 -1.51 6.25
C VAL A 41 1.39 -1.92 7.71
N LEU A 42 1.53 -0.96 8.60
CA LEU A 42 1.75 -1.22 10.03
C LEU A 42 0.55 -1.91 10.67
N CYS A 43 -0.65 -1.49 10.30
CA CYS A 43 -1.88 -2.13 10.78
C CYS A 43 -1.96 -3.59 10.33
N GLY A 44 -1.58 -3.86 9.09
CA GLY A 44 -1.56 -5.22 8.54
C GLY A 44 -0.53 -6.14 9.18
N CYS A 45 0.47 -5.60 9.85
CA CYS A 45 1.48 -6.40 10.56
C CYS A 45 1.01 -6.96 11.90
N GLY A 46 -0.19 -6.61 12.35
CA GLY A 46 -0.81 -7.15 13.56
C GLY A 46 -0.26 -6.58 14.87
N SER A 47 1.03 -6.28 14.96
CA SER A 47 1.68 -5.73 16.16
C SER A 47 1.94 -4.23 16.03
N PHE A 48 1.48 -3.59 14.96
CA PHE A 48 1.75 -2.19 14.64
C PHE A 48 3.24 -1.87 14.61
N ARG A 49 4.02 -2.87 14.21
CA ARG A 49 5.48 -2.79 14.14
C ARG A 49 5.95 -3.55 12.91
N CYS A 50 6.88 -2.97 12.18
CA CYS A 50 7.34 -3.54 10.91
C CYS A 50 8.71 -2.98 10.58
N SER A 51 9.57 -3.76 9.93
CA SER A 51 10.86 -3.26 9.49
C SER A 51 10.66 -2.10 8.51
N LEU A 52 11.56 -1.12 8.55
CA LEU A 52 11.54 0.00 7.62
C LEU A 52 11.60 -0.49 6.16
N ARG A 53 12.38 -1.54 5.92
CA ARG A 53 12.47 -2.16 4.59
C ARG A 53 11.12 -2.66 4.11
N LYS A 54 10.36 -3.35 4.97
CA LYS A 54 9.03 -3.85 4.62
C LYS A 54 8.05 -2.71 4.38
N VAL A 55 8.11 -1.65 5.18
CA VAL A 55 7.28 -0.46 4.96
C VAL A 55 7.55 0.12 3.57
N CYS A 56 8.81 0.25 3.18
CA CYS A 56 9.17 0.74 1.85
C CYS A 56 8.67 -0.18 0.74
N LEU A 57 8.83 -1.51 0.90
CA LEU A 57 8.42 -2.48 -0.12
C LEU A 57 6.91 -2.56 -0.27
N CYS A 58 6.18 -2.58 0.85
CA CYS A 58 4.73 -2.83 0.83
C CYS A 58 3.89 -1.56 0.62
N SER A 59 4.43 -0.38 0.94
CA SER A 59 3.70 0.87 0.76
C SER A 59 3.62 1.32 -0.70
N GLY A 60 4.53 0.84 -1.55
CA GLY A 60 4.62 1.32 -2.93
C GLY A 60 5.19 2.73 -3.05
N LEU A 61 5.67 3.31 -1.97
CA LEU A 61 6.22 4.65 -1.93
C LEU A 61 7.75 4.62 -2.12
N SER A 62 8.31 5.71 -2.62
CA SER A 62 9.76 5.87 -2.67
C SER A 62 10.33 5.94 -1.25
N LYS A 63 11.59 5.55 -1.09
CA LYS A 63 12.29 5.63 0.20
C LYS A 63 12.26 7.06 0.76
N GLN A 64 12.45 8.05 -0.10
CA GLN A 64 12.42 9.46 0.30
C GLN A 64 11.05 9.86 0.83
N THR A 65 9.97 9.44 0.15
CA THR A 65 8.60 9.74 0.58
C THR A 65 8.28 9.07 1.92
N VAL A 66 8.70 7.80 2.10
CA VAL A 66 8.54 7.08 3.37
C VAL A 66 9.26 7.83 4.48
N ASN A 67 10.52 8.23 4.28
CA ASN A 67 11.29 8.93 5.30
C ASN A 67 10.65 10.27 5.68
N SER A 68 10.17 11.04 4.70
CA SER A 68 9.49 12.32 4.95
C SER A 68 8.21 12.14 5.75
N ALA A 69 7.39 11.14 5.37
CA ALA A 69 6.14 10.85 6.06
C ALA A 69 6.39 10.34 7.49
N LEU A 70 7.41 9.50 7.67
CA LEU A 70 7.77 9.01 9.02
C LEU A 70 8.23 10.13 9.94
N ARG A 71 9.03 11.09 9.44
CA ARG A 71 9.44 12.25 10.23
C ARG A 71 8.24 13.04 10.71
N LYS A 72 7.24 13.21 9.86
CA LYS A 72 6.00 13.90 10.21
C LYS A 72 5.22 13.13 11.27
N LEU A 73 5.07 11.83 11.11
CA LEU A 73 4.39 10.96 12.07
C LEU A 73 5.13 10.98 13.43
N GLU A 74 6.47 10.94 13.42
CA GLU A 74 7.27 11.05 14.64
C GLU A 74 7.05 12.40 15.32
N GLY A 75 7.07 13.48 14.55
CA GLY A 75 6.84 14.84 15.07
C GLY A 75 5.45 15.01 15.68
N GLU A 76 4.47 14.26 15.22
CA GLU A 76 3.11 14.27 15.77
C GLU A 76 2.93 13.29 16.93
N GLY A 77 3.98 12.56 17.31
CA GLY A 77 3.92 11.60 18.42
C GLY A 77 3.19 10.30 18.07
N LEU A 78 3.11 9.96 16.77
CA LEU A 78 2.34 8.81 16.31
C LEU A 78 3.21 7.58 16.00
N ALA A 79 4.49 7.80 15.73
CA ALA A 79 5.42 6.72 15.37
C ALA A 79 6.80 6.98 15.95
N PHE A 80 7.60 5.93 16.04
CA PHE A 80 9.03 6.02 16.37
C PHE A 80 9.79 4.93 15.65
N LEU A 81 11.09 5.17 15.46
CA LEU A 81 12.00 4.18 14.87
C LEU A 81 12.81 3.53 15.99
N GLU A 82 12.92 2.21 15.93
CA GLU A 82 13.70 1.46 16.89
C GLU A 82 14.80 0.68 16.15
N PRO A 83 16.08 0.92 16.48
CA PRO A 83 17.18 0.18 15.84
C PRO A 83 17.10 -1.32 16.16
N ILE A 84 17.35 -2.16 15.14
CA ILE A 84 17.41 -3.60 15.27
C ILE A 84 18.76 -4.04 14.75
N GLY A 85 19.57 -4.66 15.61
CA GLY A 85 20.93 -5.07 15.25
C GLY A 85 21.75 -3.86 14.83
N THR A 86 22.66 -4.06 13.85
CA THR A 86 23.61 -3.03 13.42
C THR A 86 23.16 -2.24 12.20
N LYS A 87 22.17 -2.71 11.44
CA LYS A 87 21.81 -2.13 10.14
C LYS A 87 20.32 -1.90 9.93
N GLY A 88 19.49 -2.46 10.76
CA GLY A 88 18.04 -2.39 10.58
C GLY A 88 17.36 -1.45 11.54
N LYS A 89 16.15 -1.03 11.15
CA LYS A 89 15.25 -0.26 12.01
C LYS A 89 13.85 -0.80 11.86
N ASP A 90 13.12 -0.85 12.97
CA ASP A 90 11.67 -1.07 12.94
C ASP A 90 10.95 0.25 13.02
N VAL A 91 9.83 0.33 12.32
CA VAL A 91 8.85 1.41 12.45
C VAL A 91 7.79 0.90 13.41
N CYS A 92 7.56 1.66 14.47
CA CYS A 92 6.62 1.30 15.52
C CYS A 92 5.61 2.42 15.69
N LEU A 93 4.35 2.07 15.94
CA LEU A 93 3.34 3.06 16.31
C LEU A 93 3.31 3.21 17.82
N THR A 94 3.18 4.46 18.26
CA THR A 94 2.88 4.78 19.67
C THR A 94 1.43 4.37 19.97
N ASP A 95 1.01 4.44 21.22
CA ASP A 95 -0.39 4.22 21.59
C ASP A 95 -1.32 5.15 20.80
N ALA A 96 -0.93 6.42 20.65
CA ALA A 96 -1.70 7.39 19.86
C ALA A 96 -1.73 7.00 18.36
N GLY A 97 -0.60 6.51 17.83
CA GLY A 97 -0.52 6.03 16.45
C GLY A 97 -1.39 4.78 16.22
N GLN A 98 -1.40 3.87 17.18
CA GLN A 98 -2.26 2.67 17.12
C GLN A 98 -3.73 3.07 17.13
N ALA A 99 -4.12 4.01 18.01
CA ALA A 99 -5.50 4.50 18.05
C ALA A 99 -5.91 5.15 16.75
N LEU A 100 -5.02 5.94 16.14
CA LEU A 100 -5.26 6.54 14.83
C LEU A 100 -5.45 5.46 13.75
N ALA A 101 -4.56 4.47 13.72
CA ALA A 101 -4.65 3.38 12.74
C ALA A 101 -5.97 2.59 12.90
N GLU A 102 -6.37 2.28 14.13
CA GLU A 102 -7.61 1.57 14.42
C GLU A 102 -8.85 2.37 14.00
N GLY A 103 -8.80 3.69 14.13
CA GLY A 103 -9.90 4.57 13.72
C GLY A 103 -9.93 4.91 12.23
N THR A 104 -8.88 4.59 11.48
CA THR A 104 -8.74 4.96 10.07
C THR A 104 -8.48 3.77 9.18
N VAL A 105 -7.23 3.37 9.02
CA VAL A 105 -6.85 2.33 8.05
C VAL A 105 -7.40 0.95 8.40
N ALA A 106 -7.64 0.65 9.66
CA ALA A 106 -8.30 -0.61 10.04
C ALA A 106 -9.72 -0.68 9.47
N ARG A 107 -10.41 0.46 9.41
CA ARG A 107 -11.74 0.55 8.78
C ARG A 107 -11.67 0.34 7.27
N LEU A 108 -10.62 0.88 6.64
CA LEU A 108 -10.37 0.67 5.21
C LEU A 108 -10.12 -0.81 4.93
N ILE A 109 -9.27 -1.46 5.72
CA ILE A 109 -9.00 -2.90 5.60
C ILE A 109 -10.29 -3.70 5.73
N ALA A 110 -11.14 -3.36 6.68
CA ALA A 110 -12.42 -4.04 6.87
C ALA A 110 -13.33 -3.91 5.65
N VAL A 111 -13.35 -2.73 5.02
CA VAL A 111 -14.10 -2.52 3.76
C VAL A 111 -13.54 -3.40 2.64
N GLU A 112 -12.24 -3.43 2.49
CA GLU A 112 -11.58 -4.25 1.46
C GLU A 112 -11.83 -5.74 1.66
N ASP A 113 -11.68 -6.22 2.89
CA ASP A 113 -11.96 -7.62 3.24
C ASP A 113 -13.42 -7.98 2.97
N ALA A 114 -14.34 -7.07 3.28
CA ALA A 114 -15.77 -7.28 3.03
C ALA A 114 -16.08 -7.38 1.53
N ILE A 115 -15.41 -6.59 0.69
CA ILE A 115 -15.57 -6.67 -0.76
C ILE A 115 -15.13 -8.03 -1.28
N LEU A 116 -13.90 -8.44 -0.96
CA LEU A 116 -13.36 -9.73 -1.40
C LEU A 116 -14.17 -10.88 -0.81
N GLY A 117 -14.58 -10.75 0.45
CA GLY A 117 -15.40 -11.75 1.13
C GLY A 117 -16.81 -11.91 0.56
N SER A 118 -17.30 -10.93 -0.22
CA SER A 118 -18.61 -11.00 -0.87
C SER A 118 -18.57 -11.76 -2.21
N TRP A 119 -17.38 -12.00 -2.75
CA TRP A 119 -17.21 -12.74 -4.01
C TRP A 119 -17.10 -14.25 -3.73
N PRO A 120 -17.51 -15.09 -4.69
CA PRO A 120 -17.22 -16.51 -4.59
C PRO A 120 -15.70 -16.74 -4.44
N ALA A 121 -15.32 -17.72 -3.60
CA ALA A 121 -13.91 -18.00 -3.33
C ALA A 121 -13.09 -18.27 -4.60
N GLU A 122 -13.70 -18.96 -5.58
CA GLU A 122 -13.05 -19.27 -6.85
C GLU A 122 -12.77 -18.00 -7.67
N ASP A 123 -13.62 -16.98 -7.59
CA ASP A 123 -13.43 -15.71 -8.29
C ASP A 123 -12.31 -14.90 -7.64
N VAL A 124 -12.22 -14.90 -6.32
CA VAL A 124 -11.13 -14.26 -5.59
C VAL A 124 -9.80 -14.89 -5.98
N GLU A 125 -9.73 -16.22 -5.96
CA GLU A 125 -8.51 -16.95 -6.33
C GLU A 125 -8.10 -16.67 -7.76
N LYS A 126 -9.06 -16.66 -8.69
CA LYS A 126 -8.78 -16.38 -10.10
C LYS A 126 -8.27 -14.93 -10.29
N TYR A 127 -8.91 -13.98 -9.64
CA TYR A 127 -8.51 -12.57 -9.70
C TYR A 127 -7.07 -12.39 -9.21
N LEU A 128 -6.76 -12.93 -8.04
CA LEU A 128 -5.43 -12.82 -7.45
C LEU A 128 -4.37 -13.53 -8.29
N SER A 129 -4.70 -14.73 -8.79
CA SER A 129 -3.81 -15.48 -9.65
C SER A 129 -3.48 -14.72 -10.95
N LEU A 130 -4.49 -14.12 -11.57
CA LEU A 130 -4.29 -13.31 -12.78
C LEU A 130 -3.48 -12.04 -12.50
N ALA A 131 -3.70 -11.40 -11.36
CA ALA A 131 -2.92 -10.24 -10.94
C ALA A 131 -1.44 -10.61 -10.75
N GLU A 132 -1.16 -11.75 -10.12
CA GLU A 132 0.21 -12.26 -9.95
C GLU A 132 0.87 -12.57 -11.29
N GLN A 133 0.13 -13.19 -12.21
CA GLN A 133 0.63 -13.49 -13.55
C GLN A 133 0.98 -12.20 -14.30
N TYR A 134 0.11 -11.19 -14.20
CA TYR A 134 0.37 -9.90 -14.83
C TYR A 134 1.64 -9.25 -14.25
N LEU A 135 1.77 -9.24 -12.93
CA LEU A 135 2.94 -8.68 -12.25
C LEU A 135 4.22 -9.35 -12.67
N THR A 136 4.24 -10.69 -12.66
CA THR A 136 5.42 -11.48 -13.04
C THR A 136 5.82 -11.23 -14.49
N ALA A 137 4.85 -11.26 -15.40
CA ALA A 137 5.09 -11.02 -16.82
C ALA A 137 5.56 -9.58 -17.08
N PHE A 138 4.95 -8.62 -16.41
CA PHE A 138 5.32 -7.22 -16.55
C PHE A 138 6.77 -6.98 -16.09
N ARG A 139 7.13 -7.47 -14.91
CA ARG A 139 8.49 -7.30 -14.37
C ARG A 139 9.54 -7.92 -15.29
N GLU A 140 9.26 -9.12 -15.79
CA GLU A 140 10.18 -9.81 -16.69
C GLU A 140 10.41 -9.04 -17.98
N LYS A 141 9.35 -8.52 -18.58
CA LYS A 141 9.44 -7.80 -19.85
C LYS A 141 9.91 -6.36 -19.67
N ALA A 142 9.48 -5.71 -18.60
CA ALA A 142 9.82 -4.30 -18.35
C ALA A 142 11.31 -4.09 -18.10
N LYS A 143 12.01 -5.06 -17.53
CA LYS A 143 13.46 -4.93 -17.29
C LYS A 143 14.27 -4.81 -18.59
N HIS A 144 13.68 -5.17 -19.74
CA HIS A 144 14.33 -5.06 -21.05
C HIS A 144 14.00 -3.75 -21.78
N LEU A 145 13.15 -2.89 -21.21
CA LEU A 145 12.74 -1.65 -21.88
C LEU A 145 13.89 -0.64 -22.02
N GLY A 146 14.89 -0.71 -21.17
CA GLY A 146 16.07 0.13 -21.26
C GLY A 146 17.11 -0.35 -22.29
N ASN A 147 16.96 -1.54 -22.82
CA ASN A 147 17.89 -2.13 -23.79
C ASN A 147 17.42 -1.74 -25.20
N ARG A 148 18.21 -0.94 -25.89
CA ARG A 148 17.97 -0.57 -27.29
C ARG A 148 18.88 -1.38 -28.20
#